data_67718260930e941b9daa06bd402bb939
#
_entry.id   67718260930e941b9daa06bd402bb939
#
_cell.length_a   1.000
_cell.length_b   1.000
_cell.length_c   1.000
_cell.angle_alpha   90.00
_cell.angle_beta   90.00
_cell.angle_gamma   90.00
#
_symmetry.space_group_name_H-M   'P 1'
#
loop_
_entity.id
_entity.type
_entity.pdbx_description
1 polymer ?
#
loop_
_entity_poly.entity_id
_entity_poly.type
_entity_poly.pdbx_seq_one_letter_code
_entity_poly.pdbx_strand_id
1 'polypeptide(L)'
;EPAGDLALDTVGRVTIRVALHHRTTYTFDEPVTVHPHVVRLRPAPHSRTPIESYSLSVSPKNHFINWQQDPFGNYLARLVFPERVKELDITVDLVADMTVINPFDFFVEEYAEHFPFEYAPDLRADLEPYLRPVDDGPEGSGLSDETAAWIDRTVEGIVGEGGLSRGPGEGVPVVDFLVRLNQAIRGEVDYSVRMEPGVQHPAETLDRGIGSCRDSAWLLVAALRHVGLAARFVS
;
A
#
# COMPACT_ATOMS: atom_id res chain seq x y z
N GLU A 1 -12.47 -16.47 14.05
CA GLU A 1 -11.11 -17.05 13.86
C GLU A 1 -11.10 -17.80 12.55
N PRO A 2 -10.24 -17.48 11.56
CA PRO A 2 -10.10 -18.30 10.38
C PRO A 2 -9.36 -19.58 10.76
N ALA A 3 -10.00 -20.75 10.59
CA ALA A 3 -9.35 -22.04 10.66
C ALA A 3 -8.39 -22.16 9.46
N GLY A 4 -7.11 -21.96 9.71
CA GLY A 4 -6.06 -22.22 8.72
C GLY A 4 -5.73 -23.71 8.70
N ASP A 5 -5.84 -24.31 7.53
CA ASP A 5 -5.40 -25.69 7.32
C ASP A 5 -3.88 -25.71 7.03
N LEU A 6 -3.10 -26.46 7.79
CA LEU A 6 -1.66 -26.62 7.58
C LEU A 6 -1.44 -27.59 6.40
N ALA A 7 -0.92 -27.09 5.29
CA ALA A 7 -0.55 -27.89 4.13
C ALA A 7 0.99 -27.89 3.96
N LEU A 8 1.52 -28.95 3.34
CA LEU A 8 2.92 -28.99 2.88
C LEU A 8 2.94 -28.62 1.39
N ASP A 9 3.82 -27.69 1.02
CA ASP A 9 4.08 -27.40 -0.39
C ASP A 9 4.87 -28.53 -1.07
N THR A 10 5.06 -28.46 -2.38
CA THR A 10 5.82 -29.44 -3.17
C THR A 10 7.30 -29.57 -2.76
N VAL A 11 7.79 -28.71 -1.88
CA VAL A 11 9.18 -28.66 -1.37
C VAL A 11 9.22 -29.04 0.13
N GLY A 12 8.07 -29.42 0.73
CA GLY A 12 7.99 -29.84 2.14
C GLY A 12 7.99 -28.70 3.14
N ARG A 13 7.67 -27.46 2.71
CA ARG A 13 7.49 -26.32 3.61
C ARG A 13 6.09 -26.35 4.19
N VAL A 14 5.99 -26.02 5.48
CA VAL A 14 4.70 -25.83 6.14
C VAL A 14 4.13 -24.51 5.67
N THR A 15 3.01 -24.54 4.95
CA THR A 15 2.28 -23.38 4.49
C THR A 15 0.95 -23.27 5.23
N ILE A 16 0.46 -22.06 5.41
CA ILE A 16 -0.87 -21.83 5.96
C ILE A 16 -1.77 -21.46 4.79
N ARG A 17 -2.70 -22.36 4.47
CA ARG A 17 -3.73 -22.05 3.48
C ARG A 17 -4.82 -21.22 4.11
N VAL A 18 -5.08 -20.04 3.53
CA VAL A 18 -6.08 -19.10 4.01
C VAL A 18 -7.16 -18.93 2.96
N ALA A 19 -8.41 -19.16 3.37
CA ALA A 19 -9.58 -18.78 2.58
C ALA A 19 -10.12 -17.44 3.07
N LEU A 20 -10.24 -16.47 2.17
CA LEU A 20 -10.81 -15.16 2.43
C LEU A 20 -12.15 -15.05 1.71
N HIS A 21 -13.18 -14.67 2.45
CA HIS A 21 -14.48 -14.29 1.92
C HIS A 21 -14.75 -12.83 2.27
N HIS A 22 -14.82 -11.97 1.25
CA HIS A 22 -15.12 -10.55 1.42
C HIS A 22 -16.42 -10.21 0.72
N ARG A 23 -17.35 -9.62 1.47
CA ARG A 23 -18.65 -9.19 0.94
C ARG A 23 -18.91 -7.74 1.30
N THR A 24 -19.30 -6.95 0.30
CA THR A 24 -19.76 -5.58 0.48
C THR A 24 -21.16 -5.44 -0.10
N THR A 25 -22.11 -5.02 0.72
CA THR A 25 -23.51 -4.84 0.30
C THR A 25 -23.91 -3.39 0.51
N TYR A 26 -24.47 -2.78 -0.53
CA TYR A 26 -25.11 -1.47 -0.50
C TYR A 26 -26.61 -1.66 -0.71
N THR A 27 -27.41 -1.22 0.23
CA THR A 27 -28.87 -1.24 0.14
C THR A 27 -29.38 0.20 0.07
N PHE A 28 -30.29 0.46 -0.86
CA PHE A 28 -30.86 1.76 -1.10
C PHE A 28 -32.37 1.72 -0.79
N ASP A 29 -32.90 2.79 -0.19
CA ASP A 29 -34.30 2.91 0.12
C ASP A 29 -35.16 2.86 -1.15
N GLU A 30 -34.68 3.47 -2.23
CA GLU A 30 -35.28 3.46 -3.55
C GLU A 30 -34.30 2.97 -4.62
N PRO A 31 -34.77 2.44 -5.78
CA PRO A 31 -33.90 2.08 -6.87
C PRO A 31 -33.07 3.29 -7.37
N VAL A 32 -31.77 3.16 -7.41
CA VAL A 32 -30.82 4.19 -7.83
C VAL A 32 -30.09 3.81 -9.12
N THR A 33 -29.64 4.80 -9.86
CA THR A 33 -28.71 4.58 -10.96
C THR A 33 -27.29 4.48 -10.41
N VAL A 34 -26.66 3.32 -10.57
CA VAL A 34 -25.27 3.13 -10.19
C VAL A 34 -24.37 3.51 -11.39
N HIS A 35 -23.57 4.55 -11.20
CA HIS A 35 -22.55 4.93 -12.17
C HIS A 35 -21.48 3.83 -12.32
N PRO A 36 -20.68 3.82 -13.40
CA PRO A 36 -19.63 2.83 -13.57
C PRO A 36 -18.76 2.70 -12.32
N HIS A 37 -18.73 1.51 -11.76
CA HIS A 37 -18.01 1.17 -10.52
C HIS A 37 -16.69 0.50 -10.85
N VAL A 38 -15.65 0.81 -10.10
CA VAL A 38 -14.33 0.18 -10.26
C VAL A 38 -14.00 -0.60 -8.99
N VAL A 39 -13.83 -1.92 -9.16
CA VAL A 39 -13.45 -2.83 -8.08
C VAL A 39 -12.00 -3.23 -8.23
N ARG A 40 -11.19 -3.06 -7.16
CA ARG A 40 -9.76 -3.39 -7.07
C ARG A 40 -9.53 -4.45 -5.99
N LEU A 41 -10.20 -5.58 -6.10
CA LEU A 41 -10.15 -6.65 -5.10
C LEU A 41 -9.51 -7.94 -5.65
N ARG A 42 -8.79 -7.85 -6.76
CA ARG A 42 -8.03 -8.98 -7.30
C ARG A 42 -6.55 -8.78 -7.03
N PRO A 43 -5.86 -9.79 -6.45
CA PRO A 43 -4.42 -9.74 -6.24
C PRO A 43 -3.68 -9.42 -7.54
N ALA A 44 -2.63 -8.61 -7.43
CA ALA A 44 -1.80 -8.27 -8.59
C ALA A 44 -1.08 -9.52 -9.14
N PRO A 45 -0.80 -9.58 -10.46
CA PRO A 45 -0.19 -10.77 -11.07
C PRO A 45 1.23 -11.05 -10.55
N HIS A 46 1.88 -10.05 -9.99
CA HIS A 46 3.21 -10.15 -9.39
C HIS A 46 3.19 -10.37 -7.86
N SER A 47 2.04 -10.77 -7.30
CA SER A 47 1.97 -11.13 -5.88
C SER A 47 2.90 -12.31 -5.59
N ARG A 48 3.74 -12.17 -4.55
CA ARG A 48 4.63 -13.26 -4.10
C ARG A 48 3.87 -14.38 -3.40
N THR A 49 2.67 -14.10 -2.90
CA THR A 49 1.78 -15.09 -2.29
C THR A 49 1.05 -15.84 -3.40
N PRO A 50 1.20 -17.18 -3.51
CA PRO A 50 0.45 -17.97 -4.47
C PRO A 50 -1.05 -17.88 -4.22
N ILE A 51 -1.80 -17.55 -5.28
CA ILE A 51 -3.25 -17.49 -5.26
C ILE A 51 -3.78 -18.75 -5.94
N GLU A 52 -4.35 -19.66 -5.17
CA GLU A 52 -4.88 -20.93 -5.68
C GLU A 52 -6.21 -20.76 -6.40
N SER A 53 -7.06 -19.89 -5.87
CA SER A 53 -8.34 -19.55 -6.48
C SER A 53 -8.75 -18.12 -6.21
N TYR A 54 -9.49 -17.56 -7.14
CA TYR A 54 -10.09 -16.24 -7.04
C TYR A 54 -11.42 -16.20 -7.77
N SER A 55 -12.45 -15.65 -7.15
CA SER A 55 -13.71 -15.34 -7.81
C SER A 55 -14.24 -13.96 -7.43
N LEU A 56 -14.90 -13.31 -8.36
CA LEU A 56 -15.66 -12.09 -8.15
C LEU A 56 -17.10 -12.34 -8.56
N SER A 57 -18.02 -12.23 -7.62
CA SER A 57 -19.45 -12.34 -7.83
C SER A 57 -20.11 -10.99 -7.59
N VAL A 58 -21.01 -10.59 -8.48
CA VAL A 58 -21.71 -9.30 -8.41
C VAL A 58 -23.22 -9.51 -8.58
N SER A 59 -24.02 -8.85 -7.77
CA SER A 59 -25.47 -8.77 -7.88
C SER A 59 -25.89 -7.30 -7.98
N PRO A 60 -26.90 -6.95 -8.80
CA PRO A 60 -27.73 -7.83 -9.63
C PRO A 60 -26.96 -8.45 -10.81
N LYS A 61 -27.46 -9.58 -11.31
CA LYS A 61 -26.78 -10.32 -12.40
C LYS A 61 -26.79 -9.58 -13.75
N ASN A 62 -27.73 -8.64 -13.96
CA ASN A 62 -27.79 -7.82 -15.15
C ASN A 62 -26.76 -6.67 -15.05
N HIS A 63 -25.50 -7.00 -15.29
CA HIS A 63 -24.36 -6.07 -15.31
C HIS A 63 -23.33 -6.50 -16.35
N PHE A 64 -22.48 -5.58 -16.74
CA PHE A 64 -21.30 -5.83 -17.56
C PHE A 64 -20.05 -5.72 -16.70
N ILE A 65 -19.10 -6.64 -16.88
CA ILE A 65 -17.77 -6.60 -16.29
C ILE A 65 -16.74 -6.43 -17.39
N ASN A 66 -15.95 -5.38 -17.31
CA ASN A 66 -14.79 -5.18 -18.15
C ASN A 66 -13.53 -5.22 -17.28
N TRP A 67 -12.69 -6.24 -17.46
CA TRP A 67 -11.41 -6.35 -16.79
C TRP A 67 -10.36 -5.49 -17.49
N GLN A 68 -9.67 -4.69 -16.73
CA GLN A 68 -8.61 -3.80 -17.16
C GLN A 68 -7.39 -3.98 -16.26
N GLN A 69 -6.28 -3.46 -16.72
CA GLN A 69 -5.07 -3.30 -15.92
C GLN A 69 -4.70 -1.81 -15.92
N ASP A 70 -4.41 -1.26 -14.76
CA ASP A 70 -3.95 0.12 -14.67
C ASP A 70 -2.46 0.24 -15.05
N PRO A 71 -1.93 1.46 -15.24
CA PRO A 71 -0.51 1.65 -15.54
C PRO A 71 0.45 1.11 -14.49
N PHE A 72 -0.05 0.82 -13.28
CA PHE A 72 0.72 0.29 -12.17
C PHE A 72 0.66 -1.23 -12.02
N GLY A 73 0.01 -1.90 -12.98
CA GLY A 73 -0.12 -3.35 -13.00
C GLY A 73 -1.25 -3.92 -12.13
N ASN A 74 -2.13 -3.10 -11.56
CA ASN A 74 -3.25 -3.59 -10.75
C ASN A 74 -4.41 -4.03 -11.64
N TYR A 75 -5.10 -5.11 -11.26
CA TYR A 75 -6.34 -5.51 -11.90
C TYR A 75 -7.51 -4.62 -11.46
N LEU A 76 -8.30 -4.19 -12.44
CA LEU A 76 -9.53 -3.43 -12.25
C LEU A 76 -10.70 -4.18 -12.88
N ALA A 77 -11.77 -4.39 -12.13
CA ALA A 77 -13.06 -4.78 -12.69
C ALA A 77 -13.95 -3.54 -12.80
N ARG A 78 -14.20 -3.08 -14.03
CA ARG A 78 -15.14 -2.01 -14.29
C ARG A 78 -16.52 -2.60 -14.48
N LEU A 79 -17.43 -2.28 -13.56
CA LEU A 79 -18.82 -2.73 -13.55
C LEU A 79 -19.71 -1.63 -14.13
N VAL A 80 -20.67 -2.02 -14.98
CA VAL A 80 -21.68 -1.12 -15.52
C VAL A 80 -23.05 -1.79 -15.35
N PHE A 81 -23.98 -1.06 -14.75
CA PHE A 81 -25.35 -1.49 -14.49
C PHE A 81 -26.28 -0.74 -15.44
N PRO A 82 -26.95 -1.42 -16.39
CA PRO A 82 -27.85 -0.76 -17.33
C PRO A 82 -29.18 -0.34 -16.70
N GLU A 83 -29.54 -0.95 -15.60
CA GLU A 83 -30.80 -0.71 -14.90
C GLU A 83 -30.57 -0.10 -13.51
N ARG A 84 -31.63 0.56 -12.98
CA ARG A 84 -31.62 1.04 -11.59
C ARG A 84 -31.62 -0.15 -10.65
N VAL A 85 -30.82 -0.08 -9.60
CA VAL A 85 -30.66 -1.14 -8.60
C VAL A 85 -31.14 -0.68 -7.22
N LYS A 86 -31.71 -1.58 -6.47
CA LYS A 86 -32.07 -1.36 -5.06
C LYS A 86 -31.03 -1.94 -4.10
N GLU A 87 -30.24 -2.87 -4.58
CA GLU A 87 -29.15 -3.49 -3.85
C GLU A 87 -27.97 -3.75 -4.79
N LEU A 88 -26.76 -3.45 -4.32
CA LEU A 88 -25.51 -3.82 -4.97
C LEU A 88 -24.71 -4.69 -4.01
N ASP A 89 -24.43 -5.91 -4.41
CA ASP A 89 -23.60 -6.85 -3.66
C ASP A 89 -22.37 -7.21 -4.45
N ILE A 90 -21.21 -7.10 -3.82
CA ILE A 90 -19.92 -7.45 -4.39
C ILE A 90 -19.24 -8.44 -3.45
N THR A 91 -19.03 -9.66 -3.92
CA THR A 91 -18.44 -10.74 -3.15
C THR A 91 -17.15 -11.21 -3.84
N VAL A 92 -16.09 -11.32 -3.06
CA VAL A 92 -14.81 -11.89 -3.48
C VAL A 92 -14.50 -13.10 -2.61
N ASP A 93 -14.22 -14.22 -3.25
CA ASP A 93 -13.67 -15.41 -2.62
C ASP A 93 -12.24 -15.63 -3.14
N LEU A 94 -11.32 -15.86 -2.22
CA LEU A 94 -9.92 -16.04 -2.49
C LEU A 94 -9.37 -17.16 -1.62
N VAL A 95 -8.55 -18.05 -2.22
CA VAL A 95 -7.71 -18.99 -1.48
C VAL A 95 -6.26 -18.67 -1.79
N ALA A 96 -5.49 -18.41 -0.73
CA ALA A 96 -4.09 -18.07 -0.82
C ALA A 96 -3.25 -19.03 0.00
N ASP A 97 -2.07 -19.37 -0.50
CA ASP A 97 -1.09 -20.16 0.20
C ASP A 97 -0.08 -19.23 0.86
N MET A 98 -0.26 -18.98 2.17
CA MET A 98 0.56 -18.06 2.96
C MET A 98 1.90 -18.72 3.32
N THR A 99 2.84 -18.66 2.38
CA THR A 99 4.22 -19.07 2.66
C THR A 99 4.91 -18.00 3.52
N VAL A 100 5.72 -18.45 4.49
CA VAL A 100 6.58 -17.54 5.24
C VAL A 100 7.64 -17.01 4.28
N ILE A 101 7.52 -15.75 3.90
CA ILE A 101 8.47 -15.06 3.05
C ILE A 101 9.35 -14.19 3.94
N ASN A 102 10.66 -14.34 3.85
CA ASN A 102 11.57 -13.37 4.43
C ASN A 102 11.35 -12.00 3.72
N PRO A 103 10.92 -10.94 4.41
CA PRO A 103 10.71 -9.64 3.79
C PRO A 103 11.98 -9.05 3.18
N PHE A 104 13.16 -9.51 3.61
CA PHE A 104 14.47 -9.09 3.10
C PHE A 104 15.06 -10.06 2.07
N ASP A 105 14.27 -11.00 1.55
CA ASP A 105 14.69 -11.89 0.46
C ASP A 105 14.57 -11.19 -0.89
N PHE A 106 15.45 -10.22 -1.12
CA PHE A 106 15.63 -9.48 -2.36
C PHE A 106 17.10 -9.06 -2.50
N PHE A 107 17.51 -8.80 -3.72
CA PHE A 107 18.81 -8.19 -4.00
C PHE A 107 18.65 -6.68 -4.10
N VAL A 108 19.58 -5.96 -3.49
CA VAL A 108 19.69 -4.50 -3.64
C VAL A 108 20.73 -4.24 -4.73
N GLU A 109 20.41 -3.37 -5.67
CA GLU A 109 21.36 -2.93 -6.67
C GLU A 109 22.53 -2.19 -6.00
N GLU A 110 23.77 -2.38 -6.49
CA GLU A 110 24.99 -1.84 -5.89
C GLU A 110 24.89 -0.33 -5.60
N TYR A 111 24.32 0.45 -6.53
CA TYR A 111 24.15 1.90 -6.34
C TYR A 111 23.17 2.27 -5.22
N ALA A 112 22.30 1.35 -4.79
CA ALA A 112 21.26 1.56 -3.79
C ALA A 112 21.54 0.83 -2.46
N GLU A 113 22.71 0.22 -2.29
CA GLU A 113 23.05 -0.50 -1.05
C GLU A 113 23.07 0.42 0.17
N HIS A 114 23.43 1.70 -0.03
CA HIS A 114 23.51 2.69 1.03
C HIS A 114 22.60 3.90 0.74
N PHE A 115 21.90 4.38 1.75
CA PHE A 115 21.12 5.60 1.69
C PHE A 115 21.93 6.78 2.27
N PRO A 116 21.94 7.97 1.62
CA PRO A 116 21.24 8.34 0.39
C PRO A 116 21.87 7.78 -0.89
N PHE A 117 21.05 7.61 -1.93
CA PHE A 117 21.49 7.24 -3.27
C PHE A 117 20.63 7.97 -4.33
N GLU A 118 21.08 7.91 -5.58
CA GLU A 118 20.37 8.51 -6.71
C GLU A 118 19.94 7.45 -7.72
N TYR A 119 18.73 7.58 -8.25
CA TYR A 119 18.26 6.75 -9.36
C TYR A 119 18.91 7.20 -10.67
N ALA A 120 19.23 6.26 -11.56
CA ALA A 120 19.60 6.59 -12.93
C ALA A 120 18.50 7.44 -13.59
N PRO A 121 18.86 8.41 -14.47
CA PRO A 121 17.88 9.37 -15.03
C PRO A 121 16.65 8.72 -15.66
N ASP A 122 16.81 7.66 -16.44
CA ASP A 122 15.71 6.96 -17.10
C ASP A 122 14.80 6.27 -16.08
N LEU A 123 15.38 5.59 -15.09
CA LEU A 123 14.62 4.97 -14.01
C LEU A 123 13.90 6.02 -13.14
N ARG A 124 14.54 7.16 -12.88
CA ARG A 124 13.93 8.26 -12.15
C ARG A 124 12.69 8.80 -12.88
N ALA A 125 12.74 8.90 -14.20
CA ALA A 125 11.61 9.32 -15.01
C ALA A 125 10.43 8.33 -14.91
N ASP A 126 10.70 7.02 -14.96
CA ASP A 126 9.69 5.98 -14.80
C ASP A 126 9.10 5.94 -13.38
N LEU A 127 9.90 6.29 -12.38
CA LEU A 127 9.49 6.32 -10.97
C LEU A 127 8.83 7.64 -10.54
N GLU A 128 8.73 8.64 -11.42
CA GLU A 128 8.17 9.96 -11.08
C GLU A 128 6.86 9.90 -10.30
N PRO A 129 5.85 9.08 -10.67
CA PRO A 129 4.60 8.98 -9.91
C PRO A 129 4.76 8.51 -8.46
N TYR A 130 5.84 7.79 -8.17
CA TYR A 130 6.18 7.25 -6.85
C TYR A 130 7.15 8.14 -6.07
N LEU A 131 7.72 9.14 -6.71
CA LEU A 131 8.60 10.16 -6.12
C LEU A 131 7.86 11.47 -5.82
N ARG A 132 6.68 11.66 -6.41
CA ARG A 132 5.88 12.87 -6.19
C ARG A 132 5.52 13.01 -4.71
N PRO A 133 5.81 14.17 -4.10
CA PRO A 133 5.45 14.42 -2.70
C PRO A 133 3.98 14.12 -2.40
N VAL A 134 3.73 13.72 -1.17
CA VAL A 134 2.36 13.56 -0.64
C VAL A 134 1.88 14.91 -0.14
N ASP A 135 0.61 15.21 -0.35
CA ASP A 135 -0.03 16.42 0.19
C ASP A 135 -0.57 16.16 1.61
N ASP A 136 -0.30 17.07 2.53
CA ASP A 136 -0.81 17.08 3.91
C ASP A 136 -2.12 17.87 4.08
N GLY A 137 -2.59 18.48 3.01
CA GLY A 137 -3.75 19.34 3.01
C GLY A 137 -4.40 19.42 1.63
N PRO A 138 -4.83 20.58 1.17
CA PRO A 138 -5.39 20.77 -0.15
C PRO A 138 -4.43 20.29 -1.24
N GLU A 139 -5.00 19.74 -2.32
CA GLU A 139 -4.22 19.18 -3.43
C GLU A 139 -3.17 20.20 -3.94
N GLY A 140 -1.93 19.76 -4.07
CA GLY A 140 -0.80 20.56 -4.52
C GLY A 140 -0.11 21.39 -3.43
N SER A 141 -0.49 21.24 -2.16
CA SER A 141 0.15 21.96 -1.04
C SER A 141 1.50 21.35 -0.64
N GLY A 142 1.76 20.08 -0.98
CA GLY A 142 2.92 19.34 -0.47
C GLY A 142 2.78 18.99 1.01
N LEU A 143 3.89 18.61 1.63
CA LEU A 143 3.95 18.40 3.07
C LEU A 143 3.93 19.72 3.83
N SER A 144 3.30 19.71 5.01
CA SER A 144 3.40 20.84 5.95
C SER A 144 4.86 20.97 6.47
N ASP A 145 5.23 22.20 6.84
CA ASP A 145 6.57 22.47 7.40
C ASP A 145 6.85 21.62 8.64
N GLU A 146 5.83 21.33 9.46
CA GLU A 146 5.93 20.54 10.65
C GLU A 146 6.20 19.07 10.34
N THR A 147 5.48 18.50 9.36
CA THR A 147 5.70 17.13 8.88
C THR A 147 7.08 16.99 8.26
N ALA A 148 7.45 17.90 7.38
CA ALA A 148 8.77 17.93 6.74
C ALA A 148 9.89 17.99 7.80
N ALA A 149 9.78 18.91 8.75
CA ALA A 149 10.76 19.05 9.84
C ALA A 149 10.84 17.81 10.74
N TRP A 150 9.72 17.12 10.98
CA TRP A 150 9.73 15.84 11.71
C TRP A 150 10.50 14.75 10.93
N ILE A 151 10.24 14.66 9.63
CA ILE A 151 10.92 13.69 8.74
C ILE A 151 12.43 13.99 8.73
N ASP A 152 12.82 15.25 8.51
CA ASP A 152 14.23 15.66 8.43
C ASP A 152 14.99 15.34 9.73
N ARG A 153 14.43 15.67 10.89
CA ARG A 153 15.03 15.32 12.19
C ARG A 153 15.16 13.81 12.39
N THR A 154 14.15 13.06 11.98
CA THR A 154 14.14 11.59 12.09
C THR A 154 15.23 11.00 11.21
N VAL A 155 15.33 11.45 9.96
CA VAL A 155 16.34 10.99 9.01
C VAL A 155 17.74 11.38 9.46
N GLU A 156 17.95 12.59 9.96
CA GLU A 156 19.23 13.02 10.52
C GLU A 156 19.65 12.15 11.71
N GLY A 157 18.71 11.80 12.59
CA GLY A 157 18.95 10.86 13.69
C GLY A 157 19.31 9.44 13.23
N ILE A 158 18.87 9.02 12.04
CA ILE A 158 19.18 7.70 11.48
C ILE A 158 20.53 7.71 10.74
N VAL A 159 20.74 8.70 9.87
CA VAL A 159 21.93 8.79 8.97
C VAL A 159 23.13 9.43 9.66
N GLY A 160 22.89 10.27 10.69
CA GLY A 160 23.92 11.04 11.39
C GLY A 160 24.12 12.43 10.79
N GLU A 161 25.11 13.17 11.35
CA GLU A 161 25.43 14.53 10.89
C GLU A 161 25.67 14.59 9.39
N GLY A 162 25.10 15.62 8.77
CA GLY A 162 25.09 15.79 7.32
C GLY A 162 23.86 15.17 6.64
N GLY A 163 23.15 14.25 7.28
CA GLY A 163 21.85 13.73 6.81
C GLY A 163 21.84 13.42 5.32
N LEU A 164 20.88 14.02 4.61
CA LEU A 164 20.70 13.89 3.16
C LEU A 164 21.80 14.57 2.31
N SER A 165 22.65 15.40 2.93
CA SER A 165 23.77 16.09 2.24
C SER A 165 24.99 15.22 2.04
N ARG A 166 24.97 13.97 2.56
CA ARG A 166 26.05 13.00 2.31
C ARG A 166 26.04 12.55 0.86
N GLY A 167 27.23 12.28 0.33
CA GLY A 167 27.36 11.74 -1.02
C GLY A 167 26.74 10.33 -1.13
N PRO A 168 26.34 9.93 -2.36
CA PRO A 168 25.87 8.58 -2.61
C PRO A 168 26.91 7.54 -2.12
N GLY A 169 26.42 6.53 -1.36
CA GLY A 169 27.29 5.47 -0.81
C GLY A 169 27.97 5.78 0.52
N GLU A 170 27.90 7.02 1.04
CA GLU A 170 28.52 7.43 2.32
C GLU A 170 27.59 7.29 3.54
N GLY A 171 26.39 6.81 3.33
CA GLY A 171 25.35 6.74 4.38
C GLY A 171 25.29 5.39 5.08
N VAL A 172 24.08 5.07 5.52
CA VAL A 172 23.77 3.80 6.19
C VAL A 172 23.25 2.77 5.19
N PRO A 173 23.38 1.45 5.43
CA PRO A 173 22.74 0.45 4.60
C PRO A 173 21.25 0.76 4.41
N VAL A 174 20.75 0.69 3.18
CA VAL A 174 19.38 1.12 2.86
C VAL A 174 18.33 0.31 3.63
N VAL A 175 18.58 -0.99 3.85
CA VAL A 175 17.68 -1.83 4.63
C VAL A 175 17.62 -1.36 6.09
N ASP A 176 18.76 -1.01 6.68
CA ASP A 176 18.82 -0.49 8.05
C ASP A 176 18.12 0.87 8.15
N PHE A 177 18.27 1.72 7.14
CA PHE A 177 17.55 2.99 7.04
C PHE A 177 16.04 2.77 7.06
N LEU A 178 15.52 1.88 6.19
CA LEU A 178 14.09 1.57 6.11
C LEU A 178 13.53 0.98 7.42
N VAL A 179 14.28 0.08 8.05
CA VAL A 179 13.90 -0.51 9.35
C VAL A 179 13.83 0.56 10.43
N ARG A 180 14.86 1.42 10.54
CA ARG A 180 14.90 2.48 11.57
C ARG A 180 13.81 3.54 11.35
N LEU A 181 13.56 3.92 10.09
CA LEU A 181 12.46 4.85 9.77
C LEU A 181 11.10 4.26 10.14
N ASN A 182 10.86 3.00 9.81
CA ASN A 182 9.63 2.30 10.20
C ASN A 182 9.50 2.18 11.73
N GLN A 183 10.60 1.94 12.45
CA GLN A 183 10.62 1.93 13.92
C GLN A 183 10.33 3.31 14.51
N ALA A 184 10.85 4.38 13.92
CA ALA A 184 10.56 5.75 14.35
C ALA A 184 9.08 6.07 14.23
N ILE A 185 8.46 5.75 13.08
CA ILE A 185 7.01 5.90 12.90
C ILE A 185 6.23 5.07 13.92
N ARG A 186 6.65 3.81 14.17
CA ARG A 186 6.01 2.95 15.17
C ARG A 186 6.14 3.50 16.59
N GLY A 187 7.19 4.24 16.89
CA GLY A 187 7.39 4.93 18.18
C GLY A 187 6.57 6.20 18.35
N GLU A 188 6.20 6.84 17.24
CA GLU A 188 5.45 8.10 17.21
C GLU A 188 3.93 7.89 17.12
N VAL A 189 3.49 6.80 16.46
CA VAL A 189 2.08 6.56 16.16
C VAL A 189 1.60 5.27 16.83
N ASP A 190 0.68 5.41 17.79
CA ASP A 190 -0.01 4.28 18.40
C ASP A 190 -1.05 3.70 17.44
N TYR A 191 -1.17 2.37 17.45
CA TYR A 191 -2.12 1.68 16.61
C TYR A 191 -3.55 1.77 17.15
N SER A 192 -4.48 2.13 16.26
CA SER A 192 -5.92 2.02 16.53
C SER A 192 -6.68 1.45 15.34
N VAL A 193 -7.78 0.75 15.62
CA VAL A 193 -8.74 0.37 14.58
C VAL A 193 -9.58 1.58 14.24
N ARG A 194 -9.45 2.06 13.00
CA ARG A 194 -10.20 3.20 12.49
C ARG A 194 -11.18 2.74 11.40
N MET A 195 -12.46 2.97 11.62
CA MET A 195 -13.53 2.55 10.71
C MET A 195 -13.92 3.63 9.70
N GLU A 196 -13.44 4.86 9.87
CA GLU A 196 -13.69 5.96 8.96
C GLU A 196 -13.09 5.67 7.58
N PRO A 197 -13.81 6.03 6.50
CA PRO A 197 -13.29 5.91 5.13
C PRO A 197 -12.03 6.75 4.91
N GLY A 198 -11.18 6.30 4.00
CA GLY A 198 -9.97 7.04 3.60
C GLY A 198 -8.78 6.80 4.53
N VAL A 199 -7.79 7.64 4.37
CA VAL A 199 -6.52 7.65 5.10
C VAL A 199 -6.34 9.01 5.73
N GLN A 200 -5.81 9.08 6.95
CA GLN A 200 -5.44 10.36 7.57
C GLN A 200 -4.27 10.99 6.79
N HIS A 201 -4.25 12.30 6.72
CA HIS A 201 -3.08 13.01 6.22
C HIS A 201 -1.87 12.78 7.15
N PRO A 202 -0.63 12.77 6.63
CA PRO A 202 0.57 12.59 7.45
C PRO A 202 0.65 13.55 8.64
N ALA A 203 0.35 14.83 8.44
CA ALA A 203 0.30 15.83 9.52
C ALA A 203 -0.73 15.46 10.61
N GLU A 204 -1.93 15.05 10.22
CA GLU A 204 -2.95 14.62 11.18
C GLU A 204 -2.52 13.39 11.97
N THR A 205 -1.85 12.43 11.31
CA THR A 205 -1.36 11.21 11.95
C THR A 205 -0.29 11.51 13.00
N LEU A 206 0.63 12.44 12.70
CA LEU A 206 1.66 12.90 13.62
C LEU A 206 1.08 13.71 14.78
N ASP A 207 0.18 14.67 14.51
CA ASP A 207 -0.44 15.52 15.53
C ASP A 207 -1.25 14.69 16.55
N ARG A 208 -1.98 13.69 16.06
CA ARG A 208 -2.77 12.82 16.93
C ARG A 208 -1.95 11.75 17.65
N GLY A 209 -0.79 11.38 17.14
CA GLY A 209 0.02 10.26 17.63
C GLY A 209 -0.72 8.92 17.58
N ILE A 210 -1.80 8.80 16.79
CA ILE A 210 -2.63 7.59 16.71
C ILE A 210 -3.18 7.40 15.30
N GLY A 211 -3.13 6.17 14.79
CA GLY A 211 -3.61 5.85 13.45
C GLY A 211 -3.83 4.36 13.22
N SER A 212 -4.48 4.04 12.11
CA SER A 212 -4.59 2.66 11.62
C SER A 212 -3.31 2.25 10.86
N CYS A 213 -3.21 0.98 10.48
CA CYS A 213 -2.11 0.51 9.63
C CYS A 213 -2.03 1.28 8.30
N ARG A 214 -3.17 1.75 7.75
CA ARG A 214 -3.21 2.56 6.53
C ARG A 214 -2.59 3.94 6.74
N ASP A 215 -2.88 4.56 7.88
CA ASP A 215 -2.41 5.91 8.21
C ASP A 215 -0.89 5.91 8.44
N SER A 216 -0.39 4.94 9.22
CA SER A 216 1.06 4.75 9.42
C SER A 216 1.80 4.41 8.12
N ALA A 217 1.20 3.58 7.26
CA ALA A 217 1.79 3.26 5.96
C ALA A 217 1.82 4.47 5.02
N TRP A 218 0.80 5.34 5.08
CA TRP A 218 0.77 6.57 4.28
C TRP A 218 1.79 7.60 4.76
N LEU A 219 1.98 7.73 6.08
CA LEU A 219 3.06 8.52 6.66
C LEU A 219 4.44 8.01 6.22
N LEU A 220 4.64 6.68 6.20
CA LEU A 220 5.88 6.09 5.69
C LEU A 220 6.11 6.40 4.21
N VAL A 221 5.07 6.31 3.37
CA VAL A 221 5.16 6.70 1.95
C VAL A 221 5.53 8.17 1.82
N ALA A 222 4.92 9.05 2.63
CA ALA A 222 5.23 10.47 2.62
C ALA A 222 6.69 10.74 2.99
N ALA A 223 7.18 10.11 4.07
CA ALA A 223 8.57 10.24 4.52
C ALA A 223 9.57 9.74 3.47
N LEU A 224 9.32 8.57 2.86
CA LEU A 224 10.19 8.02 1.83
C LEU A 224 10.26 8.92 0.59
N ARG A 225 9.11 9.43 0.14
CA ARG A 225 9.05 10.34 -1.02
C ARG A 225 9.73 11.67 -0.74
N HIS A 226 9.59 12.20 0.47
CA HIS A 226 10.25 13.44 0.90
C HIS A 226 11.77 13.34 0.79
N VAL A 227 12.34 12.20 1.16
CA VAL A 227 13.78 11.97 1.06
C VAL A 227 14.25 11.42 -0.29
N GLY A 228 13.38 11.44 -1.30
CA GLY A 228 13.72 11.07 -2.67
C GLY A 228 13.67 9.57 -2.98
N LEU A 229 13.09 8.75 -2.10
CA LEU A 229 12.87 7.33 -2.36
C LEU A 229 11.48 7.08 -2.97
N ALA A 230 11.46 6.33 -4.07
CA ALA A 230 10.22 5.95 -4.72
C ALA A 230 9.39 5.01 -3.82
N ALA A 231 8.18 5.42 -3.48
CA ALA A 231 7.31 4.67 -2.58
C ALA A 231 5.85 4.71 -3.03
N ARG A 232 5.15 3.59 -2.83
CA ARG A 232 3.71 3.49 -3.08
C ARG A 232 3.01 2.73 -1.96
N PHE A 233 1.77 3.09 -1.71
CA PHE A 233 0.88 2.33 -0.84
C PHE A 233 0.40 1.06 -1.55
N VAL A 234 0.38 -0.04 -0.82
CA VAL A 234 -0.18 -1.33 -1.26
C VAL A 234 -1.16 -1.81 -0.20
N SER A 235 -2.36 -2.19 -0.61
CA SER A 235 -3.40 -2.74 0.28
C SER A 235 -3.88 -4.10 -0.19
#